data_c606d89a6b7e54f6250035460cccb0c7
#
_entry.id   c606d89a6b7e54f6250035460cccb0c7
#
_cell.length_a   1.000
_cell.length_b   1.000
_cell.length_c   1.000
_cell.angle_alpha   90.00
_cell.angle_beta   90.00
_cell.angle_gamma   90.00
#
_symmetry.space_group_name_H-M   'P 1'
#
loop_
_entity.id
_entity.type
_entity.pdbx_description
1 polymer ?
#
loop_
_entity_poly.entity_id
_entity_poly.type
_entity_poly.pdbx_seq_one_letter_code
_entity_poly.pdbx_strand_id
1 'polypeptide(L)'
;MKIQLHKNGWTSIITDIDLRSASQQEMNTIAWLAAKDTVVVIRNQHLLPGDEVDVCEKIGACEQVMPPDTPTQGTKLVEGGRGKIVRVGGGNHHGGVAGVFEHVSDMDWHSNRTGTETRDPLIWLYGVKDSQGSRTSWINNILSYQDLDQELKEQIKDLNLPN
;
A
#
# COMPACT_ATOMS: atom_id res chain seq x y z
N MET A 1 -17.89 1.23 12.11
CA MET A 1 -17.31 1.03 10.76
C MET A 1 -18.42 0.81 9.74
N LYS A 2 -18.40 1.54 8.63
CA LYS A 2 -19.34 1.37 7.50
C LYS A 2 -18.53 0.96 6.27
N ILE A 3 -19.00 -0.04 5.55
CA ILE A 3 -18.31 -0.60 4.37
C ILE A 3 -19.22 -0.44 3.16
N GLN A 4 -18.66 0.06 2.07
CA GLN A 4 -19.33 0.21 0.79
C GLN A 4 -18.45 -0.34 -0.33
N LEU A 5 -19.00 -1.24 -1.14
CA LEU A 5 -18.33 -1.69 -2.35
C LEU A 5 -18.39 -0.58 -3.41
N HIS A 6 -17.25 -0.25 -3.99
CA HIS A 6 -17.18 0.70 -5.09
C HIS A 6 -17.80 0.08 -6.37
N LYS A 7 -18.25 0.95 -7.29
CA LYS A 7 -18.92 0.53 -8.55
C LYS A 7 -18.07 -0.38 -9.45
N ASN A 8 -16.75 -0.42 -9.27
CA ASN A 8 -15.87 -1.32 -10.01
C ASN A 8 -15.94 -2.78 -9.53
N GLY A 9 -16.62 -3.08 -8.42
CA GLY A 9 -16.83 -4.43 -7.90
C GLY A 9 -15.67 -5.07 -7.16
N TRP A 10 -14.51 -4.39 -7.07
CA TRP A 10 -13.28 -4.94 -6.43
C TRP A 10 -12.52 -3.92 -5.56
N THR A 11 -13.19 -2.88 -5.11
CA THR A 11 -12.64 -1.89 -4.15
C THR A 11 -13.63 -1.66 -3.04
N SER A 12 -13.23 -1.88 -1.81
CA SER A 12 -14.01 -1.52 -0.62
C SER A 12 -13.66 -0.14 -0.12
N ILE A 13 -14.67 0.67 0.17
CA ILE A 13 -14.52 1.98 0.80
C ILE A 13 -15.03 1.88 2.23
N ILE A 14 -14.20 2.26 3.19
CA ILE A 14 -14.51 2.20 4.62
C ILE A 14 -14.58 3.63 5.17
N THR A 15 -15.65 3.89 5.90
CA THR A 15 -15.88 5.13 6.66
C THR A 15 -16.31 4.83 8.08
N ASP A 16 -16.46 5.88 8.88
CA ASP A 16 -16.99 5.79 10.24
C ASP A 16 -16.18 4.82 11.14
N ILE A 17 -14.86 4.93 11.06
CA ILE A 17 -13.90 4.23 11.90
C ILE A 17 -12.72 5.16 12.21
N ASP A 18 -12.21 5.09 13.43
CA ASP A 18 -10.87 5.58 13.78
C ASP A 18 -9.98 4.36 14.01
N LEU A 19 -8.97 4.18 13.15
CA LEU A 19 -8.11 3.00 13.17
C LEU A 19 -7.27 2.88 14.44
N ARG A 20 -6.99 3.99 15.13
CA ARG A 20 -6.25 3.96 16.40
C ARG A 20 -7.00 3.18 17.47
N SER A 21 -8.34 3.34 17.50
CA SER A 21 -9.22 2.67 18.44
C SER A 21 -9.94 1.43 17.88
N ALA A 22 -9.65 1.07 16.62
CA ALA A 22 -10.26 -0.07 15.99
C ALA A 22 -9.96 -1.38 16.73
N SER A 23 -10.99 -2.18 16.93
CA SER A 23 -10.90 -3.52 17.51
C SER A 23 -10.16 -4.49 16.60
N GLN A 24 -9.61 -5.56 17.16
CA GLN A 24 -8.96 -6.61 16.37
C GLN A 24 -9.92 -7.23 15.34
N GLN A 25 -11.21 -7.36 15.68
CA GLN A 25 -12.22 -7.87 14.74
C GLN A 25 -12.41 -6.94 13.53
N GLU A 26 -12.42 -5.62 13.74
CA GLU A 26 -12.49 -4.65 12.63
C GLU A 26 -11.23 -4.71 11.77
N MET A 27 -10.05 -4.81 12.38
CA MET A 27 -8.79 -4.95 11.65
C MET A 27 -8.72 -6.25 10.84
N ASN A 28 -9.20 -7.36 11.39
CA ASN A 28 -9.32 -8.62 10.66
C ASN A 28 -10.29 -8.52 9.47
N THR A 29 -11.38 -7.76 9.63
CA THR A 29 -12.31 -7.48 8.54
C THR A 29 -11.66 -6.66 7.43
N ILE A 30 -10.86 -5.65 7.78
CA ILE A 30 -10.11 -4.83 6.82
C ILE A 30 -9.09 -5.71 6.04
N ALA A 31 -8.34 -6.54 6.75
CA ALA A 31 -7.40 -7.47 6.12
C ALA A 31 -8.09 -8.45 5.16
N TRP A 32 -9.22 -9.00 5.56
CA TRP A 32 -10.03 -9.89 4.72
C TRP A 32 -10.54 -9.18 3.47
N LEU A 33 -11.04 -7.94 3.61
CA LEU A 33 -11.48 -7.14 2.47
C LEU A 33 -10.34 -6.84 1.51
N ALA A 34 -9.13 -6.53 2.01
CA ALA A 34 -7.97 -6.29 1.16
C ALA A 34 -7.60 -7.54 0.34
N ALA A 35 -7.65 -8.72 0.97
CA ALA A 35 -7.40 -9.98 0.28
C ALA A 35 -8.48 -10.33 -0.75
N LYS A 36 -9.76 -10.01 -0.44
CA LYS A 36 -10.90 -10.30 -1.32
C LYS A 36 -11.06 -9.29 -2.44
N ASP A 37 -11.01 -7.99 -2.11
CA ASP A 37 -11.42 -6.91 -3.00
C ASP A 37 -10.22 -6.18 -3.63
N THR A 38 -9.00 -6.66 -3.40
CA THR A 38 -7.74 -6.13 -3.93
C THR A 38 -7.37 -4.76 -3.37
N VAL A 39 -8.30 -3.80 -3.29
CA VAL A 39 -8.06 -2.44 -2.79
C VAL A 39 -9.08 -2.09 -1.71
N VAL A 40 -8.58 -1.61 -0.59
CA VAL A 40 -9.40 -1.03 0.48
C VAL A 40 -9.00 0.43 0.69
N VAL A 41 -9.98 1.32 0.63
CA VAL A 41 -9.79 2.75 0.87
C VAL A 41 -10.46 3.11 2.20
N ILE A 42 -9.67 3.55 3.17
CA ILE A 42 -10.17 3.94 4.49
C ILE A 42 -10.10 5.47 4.58
N ARG A 43 -11.24 6.10 4.73
CA ARG A 43 -11.35 7.56 4.70
C ARG A 43 -11.20 8.20 6.08
N ASN A 44 -10.83 9.49 6.07
CA ASN A 44 -10.87 10.38 7.24
C ASN A 44 -10.01 9.87 8.41
N GLN A 45 -8.82 9.39 8.12
CA GLN A 45 -7.87 8.99 9.15
C GLN A 45 -6.90 10.12 9.48
N HIS A 46 -6.51 10.21 10.76
CA HIS A 46 -5.54 11.19 11.27
C HIS A 46 -4.52 10.44 12.12
N LEU A 47 -3.55 9.81 11.45
CA LEU A 47 -2.53 8.96 12.08
C LEU A 47 -1.21 9.73 12.19
N LEU A 48 -0.57 9.65 13.34
CA LEU A 48 0.85 9.93 13.47
C LEU A 48 1.65 8.72 12.94
N PRO A 49 2.93 8.88 12.57
CA PRO A 49 3.72 7.77 12.06
C PRO A 49 3.78 6.55 13.00
N GLY A 50 3.82 6.79 14.32
CA GLY A 50 3.74 5.72 15.30
C GLY A 50 2.39 4.99 15.31
N ASP A 51 1.28 5.75 15.19
CA ASP A 51 -0.06 5.18 15.09
C ASP A 51 -0.20 4.32 13.83
N GLU A 52 0.37 4.77 12.71
CA GLU A 52 0.35 4.04 11.45
C GLU A 52 1.00 2.66 11.58
N VAL A 53 2.18 2.60 12.22
CA VAL A 53 2.85 1.32 12.51
C VAL A 53 1.99 0.45 13.41
N ASP A 54 1.44 0.98 14.52
CA ASP A 54 0.62 0.22 15.45
C ASP A 54 -0.66 -0.33 14.79
N VAL A 55 -1.26 0.45 13.90
CA VAL A 55 -2.44 0.03 13.12
C VAL A 55 -2.08 -1.10 12.15
N CYS A 56 -1.00 -0.95 11.40
CA CYS A 56 -0.55 -1.98 10.45
C CYS A 56 -0.20 -3.28 11.18
N GLU A 57 0.46 -3.22 12.33
CA GLU A 57 0.85 -4.38 13.13
C GLU A 57 -0.33 -5.15 13.72
N LYS A 58 -1.52 -4.55 13.82
CA LYS A 58 -2.75 -5.30 14.14
C LYS A 58 -3.18 -6.26 13.02
N ILE A 59 -2.75 -6.01 11.78
CA ILE A 59 -3.04 -6.88 10.63
C ILE A 59 -1.93 -7.91 10.45
N GLY A 60 -0.68 -7.49 10.56
CA GLY A 60 0.49 -8.36 10.38
C GLY A 60 1.79 -7.63 10.67
N ALA A 61 2.87 -8.38 10.78
CA ALA A 61 4.19 -7.80 11.03
C ALA A 61 4.59 -6.85 9.89
N CYS A 62 4.90 -5.61 10.23
CA CYS A 62 5.44 -4.66 9.27
C CYS A 62 6.89 -4.98 8.94
N GLU A 63 7.27 -4.83 7.67
CA GLU A 63 8.66 -4.95 7.27
C GLU A 63 9.54 -3.92 7.99
N GLN A 64 10.68 -4.39 8.47
CA GLN A 64 11.72 -3.53 9.04
C GLN A 64 12.67 -3.09 7.92
N VAL A 65 12.48 -1.87 7.42
CA VAL A 65 13.31 -1.33 6.34
C VAL A 65 14.71 -0.96 6.84
N MET A 66 14.79 -0.37 8.03
CA MET A 66 16.03 0.01 8.71
C MET A 66 15.88 -0.19 10.23
N PRO A 67 16.98 -0.32 10.98
CA PRO A 67 16.91 -0.36 12.45
C PRO A 67 16.06 0.78 13.03
N PRO A 68 15.30 0.54 14.11
CA PRO A 68 14.36 1.54 14.68
C PRO A 68 15.01 2.88 15.04
N ASP A 69 16.26 2.84 15.46
CA ASP A 69 17.04 4.01 15.91
C ASP A 69 17.82 4.68 14.76
N THR A 70 17.63 4.26 13.53
CA THR A 70 18.29 4.87 12.38
C THR A 70 17.89 6.34 12.27
N PRO A 71 18.85 7.27 12.19
CA PRO A 71 18.56 8.68 11.98
C PRO A 71 17.73 8.89 10.71
N THR A 72 16.65 9.65 10.81
CA THR A 72 15.77 9.92 9.66
C THR A 72 16.27 11.08 8.80
N GLN A 73 17.10 11.96 9.38
CA GLN A 73 17.68 13.07 8.64
C GLN A 73 18.56 12.57 7.50
N GLY A 74 18.31 13.07 6.30
CA GLY A 74 19.06 12.65 5.11
C GLY A 74 18.63 11.29 4.53
N THR A 75 17.58 10.68 5.06
CA THR A 75 17.05 9.40 4.57
C THR A 75 15.59 9.52 4.09
N LYS A 76 15.10 8.48 3.44
CA LYS A 76 13.69 8.38 3.01
C LYS A 76 12.75 7.90 4.14
N LEU A 77 13.28 7.66 5.32
CA LEU A 77 12.50 7.22 6.49
C LEU A 77 11.67 8.35 7.07
N VAL A 78 10.57 8.00 7.68
CA VAL A 78 9.68 8.93 8.39
C VAL A 78 10.01 8.88 9.88
N GLU A 79 10.24 10.07 10.47
CA GLU A 79 10.46 10.20 11.92
C GLU A 79 9.25 9.68 12.69
N GLY A 80 9.48 8.92 13.74
CA GLY A 80 8.44 8.23 14.52
C GLY A 80 7.91 6.93 13.88
N GLY A 81 8.31 6.62 12.64
CA GLY A 81 7.90 5.40 11.93
C GLY A 81 8.73 4.16 12.27
N ARG A 82 9.60 4.23 13.28
CA ARG A 82 10.39 3.09 13.83
C ARG A 82 11.17 2.32 12.75
N GLY A 83 11.64 3.01 11.70
CA GLY A 83 12.35 2.38 10.58
C GLY A 83 11.47 1.51 9.66
N LYS A 84 10.15 1.60 9.78
CA LYS A 84 9.17 0.80 9.02
C LYS A 84 8.42 1.61 7.96
N ILE A 85 8.44 2.93 8.06
CA ILE A 85 7.73 3.82 7.12
C ILE A 85 8.73 4.53 6.23
N VAL A 86 8.50 4.43 4.93
CA VAL A 86 9.23 5.21 3.92
C VAL A 86 8.33 6.27 3.32
N ARG A 87 8.91 7.42 3.03
CA ARG A 87 8.21 8.51 2.36
C ARG A 87 8.12 8.24 0.87
N VAL A 88 6.92 8.38 0.33
CA VAL A 88 6.65 8.38 -1.10
C VAL A 88 6.30 9.81 -1.52
N GLY A 89 6.98 10.35 -2.52
CA GLY A 89 6.69 11.68 -3.03
C GLY A 89 7.82 12.27 -3.86
N GLY A 90 7.48 13.12 -4.81
CA GLY A 90 8.38 13.72 -5.78
C GLY A 90 9.03 15.03 -5.36
N GLY A 91 8.84 15.50 -4.14
CA GLY A 91 9.38 16.78 -3.66
C GLY A 91 10.52 16.64 -2.65
N ASN A 92 11.30 17.70 -2.50
CA ASN A 92 12.24 17.81 -1.40
C ASN A 92 11.46 18.03 -0.09
N HIS A 93 11.51 17.05 0.79
CA HIS A 93 10.91 17.10 2.10
C HIS A 93 12.00 17.10 3.16
N HIS A 94 11.68 17.48 4.38
CA HIS A 94 12.55 17.46 5.56
C HIS A 94 14.04 17.11 5.34
N GLY A 95 14.91 18.12 5.33
CA GLY A 95 16.35 17.92 5.14
C GLY A 95 16.81 17.77 3.69
N GLY A 96 15.97 18.05 2.69
CA GLY A 96 16.34 18.08 1.27
C GLY A 96 16.41 16.72 0.61
N VAL A 97 15.90 15.67 1.26
CA VAL A 97 15.86 14.33 0.67
C VAL A 97 14.48 14.06 0.08
N ALA A 98 14.44 13.73 -1.19
CA ALA A 98 13.22 13.28 -1.86
C ALA A 98 12.77 11.92 -1.32
N GLY A 99 11.47 11.64 -1.42
CA GLY A 99 10.92 10.32 -1.11
C GLY A 99 11.34 9.24 -2.10
N VAL A 100 10.84 8.02 -1.91
CA VAL A 100 10.88 7.01 -2.96
C VAL A 100 10.03 7.49 -4.14
N PHE A 101 10.47 7.22 -5.36
CA PHE A 101 9.84 7.71 -6.58
C PHE A 101 9.95 9.24 -6.73
N GLU A 102 11.18 9.72 -6.86
CA GLU A 102 11.55 11.14 -6.90
C GLU A 102 11.00 11.91 -8.12
N HIS A 103 10.54 11.22 -9.13
CA HIS A 103 10.17 11.82 -10.39
C HIS A 103 8.73 12.34 -10.37
N VAL A 104 8.55 13.51 -10.96
CA VAL A 104 7.25 14.20 -11.11
C VAL A 104 6.44 13.61 -12.27
N SER A 105 6.93 12.54 -12.90
CA SER A 105 6.30 11.87 -14.04
C SER A 105 5.42 10.71 -13.59
N ASP A 106 4.54 10.29 -14.47
CA ASP A 106 3.75 9.07 -14.30
C ASP A 106 4.70 7.87 -14.12
N MET A 107 4.37 7.03 -13.17
CA MET A 107 5.06 5.77 -12.95
C MET A 107 4.47 4.67 -13.83
N ASP A 108 5.35 3.84 -14.37
CA ASP A 108 4.93 2.64 -15.11
C ASP A 108 4.18 1.65 -14.20
N TRP A 109 3.32 0.86 -14.82
CA TRP A 109 2.63 -0.23 -14.15
C TRP A 109 3.64 -1.23 -13.58
N HIS A 110 3.54 -1.50 -12.30
CA HIS A 110 4.42 -2.43 -11.61
C HIS A 110 3.69 -3.12 -10.46
N SER A 111 4.26 -4.18 -9.96
CA SER A 111 3.92 -4.72 -8.65
C SER A 111 5.16 -4.72 -7.77
N ASN A 112 4.97 -4.49 -6.47
CA ASN A 112 6.08 -4.47 -5.53
C ASN A 112 6.72 -5.86 -5.44
N ARG A 113 8.06 -5.89 -5.37
CA ARG A 113 8.86 -7.11 -5.25
C ARG A 113 8.59 -8.17 -6.33
N THR A 114 8.23 -7.74 -7.55
CA THR A 114 8.19 -8.64 -8.69
C THR A 114 9.57 -9.25 -8.91
N GLY A 115 9.64 -10.57 -9.08
CA GLY A 115 10.91 -11.29 -9.28
C GLY A 115 11.65 -11.64 -7.98
N THR A 116 11.09 -11.39 -6.80
CA THR A 116 11.66 -11.83 -5.53
C THR A 116 10.91 -13.06 -4.98
N GLU A 117 11.59 -13.89 -4.18
CA GLU A 117 10.97 -15.06 -3.54
C GLU A 117 9.90 -14.66 -2.51
N THR A 118 10.08 -13.51 -1.88
CA THR A 118 9.13 -12.98 -0.88
C THR A 118 8.32 -11.86 -1.48
N ARG A 119 7.00 -11.96 -1.42
CA ARG A 119 6.08 -10.90 -1.84
C ARG A 119 5.43 -10.28 -0.61
N ASP A 120 5.21 -8.97 -0.68
CA ASP A 120 4.43 -8.30 0.35
C ASP A 120 2.95 -8.71 0.17
N PRO A 121 2.34 -9.37 1.16
CA PRO A 121 0.95 -9.78 1.06
C PRO A 121 0.00 -8.59 1.09
N LEU A 122 0.42 -7.47 1.68
CA LEU A 122 -0.35 -6.24 1.81
C LEU A 122 0.59 -5.03 1.79
N ILE A 123 0.18 -3.98 1.08
CA ILE A 123 0.86 -2.70 1.05
C ILE A 123 -0.07 -1.64 1.61
N TRP A 124 0.45 -0.86 2.55
CA TRP A 124 -0.25 0.26 3.15
C TRP A 124 0.28 1.58 2.61
N LEU A 125 -0.63 2.46 2.17
CA LEU A 125 -0.31 3.83 1.77
C LEU A 125 -1.16 4.81 2.57
N TYR A 126 -0.53 5.79 3.19
CA TYR A 126 -1.19 6.85 3.93
C TYR A 126 -0.94 8.21 3.28
N GLY A 127 -2.02 8.89 2.89
CA GLY A 127 -1.96 10.23 2.30
C GLY A 127 -1.78 11.30 3.38
N VAL A 128 -0.60 11.89 3.48
CA VAL A 128 -0.25 12.84 4.55
C VAL A 128 -0.48 14.29 4.11
N LYS A 129 0.10 14.71 2.98
CA LYS A 129 0.12 16.11 2.57
C LYS A 129 0.24 16.24 1.04
N ASP A 130 -0.30 17.35 0.52
CA ASP A 130 -0.11 17.76 -0.87
C ASP A 130 -0.46 16.69 -1.93
N SER A 131 -1.40 15.81 -1.59
CA SER A 131 -1.88 14.77 -2.49
C SER A 131 -2.95 15.26 -3.49
N GLN A 132 -3.22 16.55 -3.56
CA GLN A 132 -4.15 17.12 -4.55
C GLN A 132 -3.56 16.99 -5.96
N GLY A 133 -4.36 16.42 -6.86
CA GLY A 133 -3.92 16.18 -8.24
C GLY A 133 -3.10 14.90 -8.43
N SER A 134 -2.60 14.29 -7.35
CA SER A 134 -1.96 12.98 -7.40
C SER A 134 -3.01 11.87 -7.51
N ARG A 135 -2.71 10.87 -8.33
CA ARG A 135 -3.59 9.71 -8.53
C ARG A 135 -2.79 8.42 -8.40
N THR A 136 -3.39 7.42 -7.79
CA THR A 136 -2.89 6.06 -7.83
C THR A 136 -3.89 5.22 -8.62
N SER A 137 -3.43 4.60 -9.69
CA SER A 137 -4.23 3.70 -10.50
C SER A 137 -3.92 2.26 -10.14
N TRP A 138 -4.92 1.42 -10.13
CA TRP A 138 -4.81 0.01 -9.75
C TRP A 138 -5.39 -0.88 -10.83
N ILE A 139 -4.76 -2.03 -11.05
CA ILE A 139 -5.25 -3.10 -11.91
C ILE A 139 -5.49 -4.34 -11.05
N ASN A 140 -6.65 -4.95 -11.22
CA ASN A 140 -6.92 -6.26 -10.65
C ASN A 140 -6.42 -7.34 -11.61
N ASN A 141 -5.25 -7.90 -11.33
CA ASN A 141 -4.62 -8.89 -12.20
C ASN A 141 -5.41 -10.19 -12.33
N ILE A 142 -6.24 -10.55 -11.34
CA ILE A 142 -7.13 -11.72 -11.43
C ILE A 142 -8.17 -11.50 -12.53
N LEU A 143 -8.84 -10.35 -12.51
CA LEU A 143 -9.81 -10.00 -13.54
C LEU A 143 -9.14 -9.84 -14.91
N SER A 144 -8.00 -9.17 -14.96
CA SER A 144 -7.21 -9.03 -16.19
C SER A 144 -6.88 -10.39 -16.81
N TYR A 145 -6.44 -11.37 -15.99
CA TYR A 145 -6.20 -12.73 -16.47
C TYR A 145 -7.47 -13.42 -16.93
N GLN A 146 -8.59 -13.23 -16.21
CA GLN A 146 -9.88 -13.82 -16.59
C GLN A 146 -10.37 -13.32 -17.95
N ASP A 147 -10.11 -12.05 -18.28
CA ASP A 147 -10.50 -11.39 -19.51
C ASP A 147 -9.62 -11.76 -20.73
N LEU A 148 -8.46 -12.42 -20.52
CA LEU A 148 -7.65 -12.92 -21.63
C LEU A 148 -8.40 -13.99 -22.41
N ASP A 149 -8.19 -14.03 -23.72
CA ASP A 149 -8.64 -15.16 -24.54
C ASP A 149 -7.94 -16.48 -24.16
N GLN A 150 -8.54 -17.60 -24.56
CA GLN A 150 -8.04 -18.92 -24.17
C GLN A 150 -6.68 -19.22 -24.81
N GLU A 151 -6.43 -18.74 -26.02
CA GLU A 151 -5.18 -18.95 -26.73
C GLU A 151 -4.01 -18.30 -25.96
N LEU A 152 -4.19 -17.04 -25.53
CA LEU A 152 -3.17 -16.34 -24.76
C LEU A 152 -2.97 -16.97 -23.38
N LYS A 153 -4.03 -17.42 -22.71
CA LYS A 153 -3.92 -18.16 -21.45
C LYS A 153 -3.07 -19.42 -21.59
N GLU A 154 -3.26 -20.18 -22.67
CA GLU A 154 -2.46 -21.38 -22.94
C GLU A 154 -0.98 -21.04 -23.22
N GLN A 155 -0.71 -19.94 -23.93
CA GLN A 155 0.66 -19.50 -24.23
C GLN A 155 1.44 -19.10 -22.96
N ILE A 156 0.77 -18.50 -21.98
CA ILE A 156 1.44 -17.93 -20.79
C ILE A 156 1.42 -18.83 -19.56
N LYS A 157 0.64 -19.92 -19.56
CA LYS A 157 0.42 -20.75 -18.36
C LYS A 157 1.71 -21.32 -17.73
N ASP A 158 2.70 -21.59 -18.56
CA ASP A 158 3.98 -22.19 -18.15
C ASP A 158 5.13 -21.18 -18.14
N LEU A 159 4.83 -19.87 -18.35
CA LEU A 159 5.86 -18.84 -18.31
C LEU A 159 6.26 -18.55 -16.87
N ASN A 160 7.57 -18.62 -16.63
CA ASN A 160 8.17 -18.18 -15.38
C ASN A 160 8.92 -16.86 -15.63
N LEU A 161 8.77 -15.91 -14.72
CA LEU A 161 9.64 -14.74 -14.74
C LEU A 161 11.05 -15.19 -14.33
N PRO A 162 12.10 -14.82 -15.10
CA PRO A 162 13.45 -15.08 -14.64
C PRO A 162 13.69 -14.32 -13.31
N ASN A 163 14.33 -14.98 -12.37
CA ASN A 163 14.79 -14.38 -11.13
C ASN A 163 16.00 -13.49 -11.39
#